data_20fb8c61e1f46566d4e6d03de4c16363
#
_entry.id   20fb8c61e1f46566d4e6d03de4c16363
#
_cell.length_a   1.000
_cell.length_b   1.000
_cell.length_c   1.000
_cell.angle_alpha   90.00
_cell.angle_beta   90.00
_cell.angle_gamma   90.00
#
_symmetry.space_group_name_H-M   'P 1'
#
loop_
_entity.id
_entity.type
_entity.pdbx_description
1 polymer ?
#
loop_
_entity_poly.entity_id
_entity_poly.type
_entity_poly.pdbx_seq_one_letter_code
_entity_poly.pdbx_strand_id
1 'polypeptide(L)'
;MKEIKVSIDEDYIKELERADYEASMAKSNAEFMLEKRGEETGFIGSTLWKGLCEERMESARRFDRLKKEAEEKYVPAFLMGHEVNWSISYAKNEMTINVLCECGEKLCQENMMI
;
A
#
# COMPACT_ATOMS: atom_id res chain seq x y z
N MET A 1 -15.49 16.15 -4.64
CA MET A 1 -14.64 14.95 -4.69
C MET A 1 -15.08 14.07 -5.85
N LYS A 2 -14.14 13.62 -6.64
CA LYS A 2 -14.40 12.74 -7.78
C LYS A 2 -13.82 11.36 -7.50
N GLU A 3 -14.53 10.33 -7.96
CA GLU A 3 -14.10 8.94 -7.79
C GLU A 3 -13.99 8.28 -9.14
N ILE A 4 -12.86 7.61 -9.36
CA ILE A 4 -12.60 6.87 -10.60
C ILE A 4 -12.32 5.44 -10.22
N LYS A 5 -12.93 4.49 -10.93
CA LYS A 5 -12.69 3.06 -10.73
C LYS A 5 -11.94 2.47 -11.91
N VAL A 6 -10.87 1.74 -11.62
CA VAL A 6 -10.02 1.12 -12.62
C VAL A 6 -9.93 -0.37 -12.34
N SER A 7 -10.17 -1.18 -13.35
CA SER A 7 -10.01 -2.63 -13.23
C SER A 7 -8.53 -3.00 -13.21
N ILE A 8 -8.18 -3.91 -12.33
CA ILE A 8 -6.80 -4.40 -12.18
C ILE A 8 -6.76 -5.88 -12.53
N ASP A 9 -5.66 -6.29 -13.18
CA ASP A 9 -5.42 -7.69 -13.51
C ASP A 9 -5.49 -8.56 -12.26
N GLU A 10 -6.20 -9.68 -12.35
CA GLU A 10 -6.42 -10.60 -11.24
C GLU A 10 -5.12 -11.13 -10.64
N ASP A 11 -4.15 -11.48 -11.47
CA ASP A 11 -2.87 -11.98 -11.00
C ASP A 11 -2.11 -10.93 -10.21
N TYR A 12 -2.19 -9.67 -10.65
CA TYR A 12 -1.57 -8.55 -9.95
C TYR A 12 -2.23 -8.31 -8.59
N ILE A 13 -3.57 -8.40 -8.55
CA ILE A 13 -4.34 -8.27 -7.30
C ILE A 13 -3.93 -9.34 -6.29
N LYS A 14 -3.77 -10.58 -6.73
CA LYS A 14 -3.33 -11.68 -5.86
C LYS A 14 -1.96 -11.44 -5.29
N GLU A 15 -1.05 -10.91 -6.10
CA GLU A 15 0.30 -10.59 -5.66
C GLU A 15 0.30 -9.45 -4.62
N LEU A 16 -0.49 -8.40 -4.85
CA LEU A 16 -0.67 -7.31 -3.90
C LEU A 16 -1.27 -7.79 -2.58
N GLU A 17 -2.31 -8.60 -2.65
CA GLU A 17 -2.98 -9.13 -1.46
C GLU A 17 -2.02 -9.99 -0.63
N ARG A 18 -1.23 -10.81 -1.30
CA ARG A 18 -0.22 -11.64 -0.64
C ARG A 18 0.84 -10.79 0.05
N ALA A 19 1.35 -9.77 -0.64
CA ALA A 19 2.36 -8.88 -0.08
C ALA A 19 1.81 -8.09 1.12
N ASP A 20 0.56 -7.64 1.03
CA ASP A 20 -0.15 -6.97 2.12
C ASP A 20 -0.26 -7.89 3.34
N TYR A 21 -0.69 -9.13 3.12
CA TYR A 21 -0.80 -10.12 4.18
C TYR A 21 0.56 -10.38 4.84
N GLU A 22 1.60 -10.61 4.05
CA GLU A 22 2.95 -10.87 4.56
C GLU A 22 3.48 -9.68 5.39
N ALA A 23 3.28 -8.46 4.91
CA ALA A 23 3.70 -7.26 5.63
C ALA A 23 2.94 -7.10 6.96
N SER A 24 1.64 -7.34 6.94
CA SER A 24 0.80 -7.27 8.13
C SER A 24 1.18 -8.32 9.15
N MET A 25 1.46 -9.54 8.72
CA MET A 25 1.88 -10.62 9.61
C MET A 25 3.26 -10.35 10.22
N ALA A 26 4.21 -9.87 9.43
CA ALA A 26 5.55 -9.55 9.92
C ALA A 26 5.49 -8.43 10.98
N LYS A 27 4.66 -7.42 10.74
CA LYS A 27 4.43 -6.33 11.70
C LYS A 27 3.82 -6.86 12.99
N SER A 28 2.77 -7.67 12.89
CA SER A 28 2.08 -8.24 14.05
C SER A 28 3.00 -9.14 14.87
N ASN A 29 3.83 -9.95 14.21
CA ASN A 29 4.78 -10.81 14.88
C ASN A 29 5.82 -10.01 15.67
N ALA A 30 6.35 -8.95 15.07
CA ALA A 30 7.32 -8.08 15.75
C ALA A 30 6.70 -7.37 16.95
N GLU A 31 5.50 -6.83 16.79
CA GLU A 31 4.78 -6.15 17.88
C GLU A 31 4.43 -7.11 19.02
N PHE A 32 3.98 -8.32 18.68
CA PHE A 32 3.65 -9.34 19.68
C PHE A 32 4.89 -9.73 20.49
N MET A 33 6.01 -9.98 19.85
CA MET A 33 7.24 -10.36 20.54
C MET A 33 7.80 -9.23 21.40
N LEU A 34 7.69 -7.99 20.93
CA LEU A 34 8.11 -6.83 21.71
C LEU A 34 7.25 -6.69 22.96
N GLU A 35 5.94 -6.88 22.85
CA GLU A 35 5.02 -6.83 23.98
C GLU A 35 5.31 -7.93 25.00
N LYS A 36 5.58 -9.16 24.53
CA LYS A 36 5.78 -10.32 25.40
C LYS A 36 7.17 -10.41 26.01
N ARG A 37 8.21 -10.00 25.28
CA ARG A 37 9.60 -10.19 25.68
C ARG A 37 10.47 -8.93 25.65
N GLY A 38 9.90 -7.78 25.31
CA GLY A 38 10.65 -6.54 25.13
C GLY A 38 11.40 -6.09 26.39
N GLU A 39 10.89 -6.44 27.57
CA GLU A 39 11.53 -6.08 28.86
C GLU A 39 12.60 -7.06 29.29
N GLU A 40 12.74 -8.21 28.62
CA GLU A 40 13.79 -9.16 28.95
C GLU A 40 15.16 -8.59 28.61
N THR A 41 16.12 -8.79 29.51
CA THR A 41 17.49 -8.33 29.32
C THR A 41 18.09 -8.95 28.07
N GLY A 42 18.60 -8.10 27.17
CA GLY A 42 19.24 -8.56 25.95
C GLY A 42 18.30 -8.93 24.81
N PHE A 43 16.97 -8.86 25.00
CA PHE A 43 16.04 -9.20 23.92
C PHE A 43 16.18 -8.25 22.71
N ILE A 44 16.24 -6.94 22.95
CA ILE A 44 16.33 -5.94 21.87
C ILE A 44 17.60 -6.11 21.04
N GLY A 45 18.69 -6.56 21.66
CA GLY A 45 19.94 -6.83 20.97
C GLY A 45 20.06 -8.25 20.43
N SER A 46 19.03 -9.09 20.61
CA SER A 46 19.10 -10.50 20.23
C SER A 46 19.00 -10.73 18.73
N THR A 47 19.52 -11.84 18.26
CA THR A 47 19.42 -12.29 16.88
C THR A 47 17.95 -12.45 16.46
N LEU A 48 17.12 -12.97 17.37
CA LEU A 48 15.69 -13.14 17.12
C LEU A 48 15.01 -11.81 16.83
N TRP A 49 15.23 -10.80 17.68
CA TRP A 49 14.64 -9.48 17.49
C TRP A 49 15.12 -8.81 16.20
N LYS A 50 16.42 -8.89 15.93
CA LYS A 50 16.99 -8.35 14.68
C LYS A 50 16.36 -9.00 13.46
N GLY A 51 16.19 -10.32 13.48
CA GLY A 51 15.56 -11.07 12.39
C GLY A 51 14.11 -10.65 12.17
N LEU A 52 13.35 -10.44 13.24
CA LEU A 52 11.96 -9.97 13.16
C LEU A 52 11.88 -8.56 12.57
N CYS A 53 12.79 -7.68 12.95
CA CYS A 53 12.84 -6.32 12.39
C CYS A 53 13.20 -6.34 10.91
N GLU A 54 14.15 -7.17 10.51
CA GLU A 54 14.54 -7.30 9.09
C GLU A 54 13.39 -7.82 8.25
N GLU A 55 12.69 -8.85 8.71
CA GLU A 55 11.53 -9.42 8.03
C GLU A 55 10.42 -8.38 7.86
N ARG A 56 10.15 -7.60 8.91
CA ARG A 56 9.16 -6.53 8.85
C ARG A 56 9.55 -5.48 7.81
N MET A 57 10.81 -5.08 7.78
CA MET A 57 11.29 -4.08 6.83
C MET A 57 11.24 -4.59 5.38
N GLU A 58 11.67 -5.82 5.13
CA GLU A 58 11.63 -6.42 3.80
C GLU A 58 10.21 -6.56 3.28
N SER A 59 9.30 -7.08 4.11
CA SER A 59 7.90 -7.26 3.74
C SER A 59 7.24 -5.91 3.42
N ALA A 60 7.51 -4.89 4.23
CA ALA A 60 6.99 -3.55 4.00
C ALA A 60 7.52 -2.95 2.69
N ARG A 61 8.81 -3.13 2.41
CA ARG A 61 9.42 -2.65 1.15
C ARG A 61 8.83 -3.33 -0.06
N ARG A 62 8.58 -4.62 0.02
CA ARG A 62 7.97 -5.39 -1.08
C ARG A 62 6.58 -4.88 -1.38
N PHE A 63 5.78 -4.70 -0.35
CA PHE A 63 4.42 -4.19 -0.49
C PHE A 63 4.42 -2.76 -1.04
N ASP A 64 5.27 -1.89 -0.50
CA ASP A 64 5.39 -0.50 -0.97
C ASP A 64 5.82 -0.43 -2.43
N ARG A 65 6.74 -1.29 -2.86
CA ARG A 65 7.17 -1.37 -4.26
C ARG A 65 6.02 -1.78 -5.17
N LEU A 66 5.25 -2.79 -4.77
CA LEU A 66 4.09 -3.24 -5.55
C LEU A 66 3.01 -2.16 -5.62
N LYS A 67 2.80 -1.42 -4.53
CA LYS A 67 1.86 -0.30 -4.53
C LYS A 67 2.31 0.82 -5.49
N LYS A 68 3.59 1.14 -5.50
CA LYS A 68 4.15 2.13 -6.44
C LYS A 68 3.99 1.69 -7.88
N GLU A 69 4.27 0.44 -8.17
CA GLU A 69 4.07 -0.12 -9.51
C GLU A 69 2.60 -0.06 -9.93
N ALA A 70 1.69 -0.34 -9.01
CA ALA A 70 0.25 -0.23 -9.25
C ALA A 70 -0.14 1.21 -9.55
N GLU A 71 0.38 2.15 -8.79
CA GLU A 71 0.13 3.57 -9.01
C GLU A 71 0.59 4.01 -10.39
N GLU A 72 1.80 3.64 -10.78
CA GLU A 72 2.35 3.99 -12.10
C GLU A 72 1.57 3.35 -13.25
N LYS A 73 1.10 2.12 -13.04
CA LYS A 73 0.43 1.34 -14.09
C LYS A 73 -1.05 1.68 -14.24
N TYR A 74 -1.75 1.91 -13.13
CA TYR A 74 -3.21 2.02 -13.13
C TYR A 74 -3.76 3.41 -12.89
N VAL A 75 -3.03 4.28 -12.19
CA VAL A 75 -3.48 5.66 -12.02
C VAL A 75 -3.28 6.42 -13.33
N PRO A 76 -4.36 7.01 -13.90
CA PRO A 76 -4.25 7.72 -15.17
C PRO A 76 -3.24 8.86 -15.14
N ALA A 77 -2.48 8.99 -16.22
CA ALA A 77 -1.43 10.02 -16.33
C ALA A 77 -1.95 11.45 -16.19
N PHE A 78 -3.20 11.70 -16.59
CA PHE A 78 -3.78 13.05 -16.47
C PHE A 78 -4.01 13.48 -15.03
N LEU A 79 -3.96 12.54 -14.07
CA LEU A 79 -4.07 12.86 -12.66
C LEU A 79 -2.73 13.21 -12.01
N MET A 80 -1.62 13.08 -12.73
CA MET A 80 -0.31 13.45 -12.22
C MET A 80 -0.27 14.95 -11.90
N GLY A 81 0.28 15.27 -10.73
CA GLY A 81 0.29 16.64 -10.25
C GLY A 81 -0.95 17.07 -9.48
N HIS A 82 -1.97 16.24 -9.46
CA HIS A 82 -3.18 16.46 -8.64
C HIS A 82 -3.11 15.64 -7.36
N GLU A 83 -3.72 16.15 -6.31
CA GLU A 83 -3.79 15.41 -5.06
C GLU A 83 -4.83 14.31 -5.17
N VAL A 84 -4.39 13.06 -5.12
CA VAL A 84 -5.26 11.89 -5.20
C VAL A 84 -4.86 10.89 -4.12
N ASN A 85 -5.84 10.10 -3.69
CA ASN A 85 -5.54 8.88 -2.97
C ASN A 85 -6.25 7.72 -3.66
N TRP A 86 -5.81 6.50 -3.36
CA TRP A 86 -6.43 5.35 -3.97
C TRP A 86 -6.44 4.18 -3.00
N SER A 87 -7.38 3.28 -3.22
CA SER A 87 -7.50 2.04 -2.46
C SER A 87 -7.82 0.90 -3.42
N ILE A 88 -7.58 -0.33 -2.97
CA ILE A 88 -7.81 -1.51 -3.78
C ILE A 88 -8.83 -2.42 -3.10
N SER A 89 -9.79 -2.89 -3.89
CA SER A 89 -10.69 -3.94 -3.47
C SER A 89 -10.18 -5.27 -4.04
N TYR A 90 -9.64 -6.11 -3.21
CA TYR A 90 -9.15 -7.42 -3.64
C TYR A 90 -10.28 -8.33 -4.13
N ALA A 91 -11.46 -8.18 -3.55
CA ALA A 91 -12.61 -8.97 -3.93
C ALA A 91 -13.14 -8.61 -5.32
N LYS A 92 -13.03 -7.34 -5.70
CA LYS A 92 -13.57 -6.83 -6.98
C LYS A 92 -12.51 -6.65 -8.07
N ASN A 93 -11.24 -6.87 -7.74
CA ASN A 93 -10.10 -6.64 -8.64
C ASN A 93 -10.12 -5.21 -9.20
N GLU A 94 -10.31 -4.23 -8.32
CA GLU A 94 -10.60 -2.86 -8.71
C GLU A 94 -9.85 -1.87 -7.84
N MET A 95 -9.33 -0.81 -8.48
CA MET A 95 -8.73 0.33 -7.79
C MET A 95 -9.73 1.48 -7.81
N THR A 96 -9.99 2.06 -6.65
CA THR A 96 -10.80 3.26 -6.52
C THR A 96 -9.86 4.44 -6.26
N ILE A 97 -9.91 5.43 -7.13
CA ILE A 97 -9.07 6.62 -7.06
C ILE A 97 -9.96 7.80 -6.68
N ASN A 98 -9.63 8.46 -5.57
CA ASN A 98 -10.34 9.64 -5.11
C ASN A 98 -9.51 10.89 -5.41
N VAL A 99 -10.06 11.80 -6.19
CA VAL A 99 -9.39 13.07 -6.50
C VAL A 99 -9.76 14.08 -5.43
N LEU A 100 -8.76 14.47 -4.66
CA LEU A 100 -8.92 15.39 -3.52
C LEU A 100 -8.57 16.83 -3.89
N CYS A 101 -7.97 17.02 -5.06
CA CYS A 101 -7.46 18.30 -5.52
C CYS A 101 -8.58 19.32 -5.74
N GLU A 102 -8.44 20.50 -5.15
CA GLU A 102 -9.34 21.64 -5.36
C GLU A 102 -8.77 22.64 -6.38
N CYS A 103 -7.72 22.24 -7.09
CA CYS A 103 -6.98 23.08 -8.03
C CYS A 103 -7.74 23.34 -9.33
N GLY A 104 -8.69 24.27 -9.29
CA GLY A 104 -9.49 24.56 -10.47
C GLY A 104 -10.35 23.38 -10.89
N GLU A 105 -11.48 23.21 -10.26
CA GLU A 105 -12.42 22.13 -10.53
C GLU A 105 -12.64 21.85 -12.02
N LYS A 106 -12.65 22.91 -12.82
CA LYS A 106 -12.83 22.80 -14.27
C LYS A 106 -11.73 22.00 -14.95
N LEU A 107 -10.48 22.25 -14.57
CA LEU A 107 -9.33 21.58 -15.17
C LEU A 107 -9.34 20.07 -14.82
N CYS A 108 -9.62 19.75 -13.55
CA CYS A 108 -9.71 18.37 -13.13
C CYS A 108 -10.88 17.64 -13.80
N GLN A 109 -12.01 18.31 -13.95
CA GLN A 109 -13.18 17.74 -14.62
C GLN A 109 -12.94 17.49 -16.11
N GLU A 110 -12.30 18.43 -16.79
CA GLU A 110 -11.97 18.28 -18.22
C GLU A 110 -11.05 17.08 -18.46
N ASN A 111 -10.07 16.91 -17.59
CA ASN A 111 -9.15 15.79 -17.68
C ASN A 111 -9.85 14.43 -17.45
N MET A 112 -10.86 14.40 -16.60
CA MET A 112 -11.61 13.18 -16.32
C MET A 112 -12.58 12.80 -17.43
N MET A 113 -12.97 13.74 -18.28
CA MET A 113 -13.91 13.50 -19.37
C MET A 113 -13.23 13.03 -20.64
N ILE A 114 -11.94 13.02 -20.69
CA ILE A 114 -11.15 12.53 -21.79
C ILE A 114 -10.85 11.03 -21.61
#